data_ed20d46eec360bd0fd14b10a7ff3c787
#
_entry.id   ed20d46eec360bd0fd14b10a7ff3c787
#
_cell.length_a   1.000
_cell.length_b   1.000
_cell.length_c   1.000
_cell.angle_alpha   90.00
_cell.angle_beta   90.00
_cell.angle_gamma   90.00
#
_symmetry.space_group_name_H-M   'P 1'
#
loop_
_entity.id
_entity.type
_entity.pdbx_description
1 polymer ?
#
loop_
_entity_poly.entity_id
_entity_poly.type
_entity_poly.pdbx_seq_one_letter_code
_entity_poly.pdbx_strand_id
1 'polypeptide(L)'
;DWFGLMVFTLLAIALWWGWLGLLDNNGAKITQLLQAYQPSFTPVLSLSAFGVALFATLLWIVLVWRVGRSMRRAVVNWAAGMTLIWTLAMTLWLPWLDSGKSYRNMATALEKALPDHYVCIRRENLGDGQRAMLHYFGNVLTEVDARKRCDLRLVQGHKLSKPLQNEARWQKIWEGSRMDDKNEQYRLYKKL
;
A
#
# COMPACT_ATOMS: atom_id res chain seq x y z
N ASP A 1 -33.01 -4.64 -13.26
CA ASP A 1 -32.79 -3.25 -12.84
C ASP A 1 -32.61 -3.08 -11.33
N TRP A 2 -33.41 -3.80 -10.53
CA TRP A 2 -33.28 -3.76 -9.05
C TRP A 2 -32.01 -4.45 -8.55
N PHE A 3 -31.56 -5.48 -9.23
CA PHE A 3 -30.38 -6.27 -8.82
C PHE A 3 -29.11 -5.41 -8.75
N GLY A 4 -28.80 -4.65 -9.80
CA GLY A 4 -27.63 -3.76 -9.81
C GLY A 4 -27.69 -2.69 -8.73
N LEU A 5 -28.86 -2.08 -8.54
CA LEU A 5 -29.09 -1.06 -7.51
C LEU A 5 -28.87 -1.66 -6.11
N MET A 6 -29.42 -2.84 -5.83
CA MET A 6 -29.26 -3.52 -4.56
C MET A 6 -27.78 -3.87 -4.32
N VAL A 7 -27.09 -4.43 -5.31
CA VAL A 7 -25.68 -4.81 -5.20
C VAL A 7 -24.80 -3.60 -4.89
N PHE A 8 -24.93 -2.50 -5.66
CA PHE A 8 -24.09 -1.30 -5.41
C PHE A 8 -24.40 -0.63 -4.09
N THR A 9 -25.65 -0.61 -3.66
CA THR A 9 -26.03 -0.07 -2.35
C THR A 9 -25.44 -0.90 -1.22
N LEU A 10 -25.54 -2.24 -1.29
CA LEU A 10 -24.94 -3.13 -0.29
C LEU A 10 -23.41 -3.01 -0.25
N LEU A 11 -22.76 -2.93 -1.40
CA LEU A 11 -21.32 -2.71 -1.46
C LEU A 11 -20.91 -1.36 -0.88
N ALA A 12 -21.66 -0.29 -1.16
CA ALA A 12 -21.40 1.01 -0.58
C ALA A 12 -21.53 0.99 0.95
N ILE A 13 -22.58 0.36 1.47
CA ILE A 13 -22.78 0.16 2.91
C ILE A 13 -21.61 -0.63 3.51
N ALA A 14 -21.18 -1.72 2.86
CA ALA A 14 -20.06 -2.53 3.33
C ALA A 14 -18.74 -1.74 3.36
N LEU A 15 -18.46 -0.91 2.33
CA LEU A 15 -17.28 -0.05 2.30
C LEU A 15 -17.30 1.00 3.40
N TRP A 16 -18.45 1.64 3.64
CA TRP A 16 -18.62 2.59 4.73
C TRP A 16 -18.45 1.92 6.09
N TRP A 17 -19.13 0.80 6.30
CA TRP A 17 -19.06 0.06 7.57
C TRP A 17 -17.64 -0.41 7.88
N GLY A 18 -16.96 -0.99 6.89
CA GLY A 18 -15.58 -1.43 7.06
C GLY A 18 -14.64 -0.26 7.39
N TRP A 19 -14.80 0.88 6.70
CA TRP A 19 -13.97 2.06 6.92
C TRP A 19 -14.23 2.71 8.30
N LEU A 20 -15.51 2.85 8.70
CA LEU A 20 -15.87 3.32 10.04
C LEU A 20 -15.35 2.38 11.12
N GLY A 21 -15.40 1.06 10.87
CA GLY A 21 -14.83 0.06 11.76
C GLY A 21 -13.31 0.19 11.93
N LEU A 22 -12.57 0.62 10.89
CA LEU A 22 -11.14 0.93 11.02
C LEU A 22 -10.86 2.14 11.89
N LEU A 23 -11.75 3.14 11.90
CA LEU A 23 -11.63 4.34 12.74
C LEU A 23 -12.02 4.06 14.20
N ASP A 24 -12.97 3.15 14.40
CA ASP A 24 -13.44 2.79 15.73
C ASP A 24 -12.57 1.65 16.31
N ASN A 25 -11.74 1.99 17.28
CA ASN A 25 -10.81 1.07 17.96
C ASN A 25 -11.54 0.05 18.88
N ASN A 26 -12.88 0.02 18.88
CA ASN A 26 -13.70 -0.77 19.80
C ASN A 26 -13.83 -2.28 19.45
N GLY A 27 -12.95 -2.81 18.61
CA GLY A 27 -12.76 -4.27 18.53
C GLY A 27 -13.82 -5.05 17.75
N ALA A 28 -14.55 -4.42 16.83
CA ALA A 28 -15.40 -5.14 15.89
C ALA A 28 -14.59 -6.24 15.17
N LYS A 29 -15.18 -7.42 14.96
CA LYS A 29 -14.51 -8.55 14.30
C LYS A 29 -13.87 -8.16 12.95
N ILE A 30 -14.50 -7.25 12.22
CA ILE A 30 -14.00 -6.72 10.94
C ILE A 30 -12.71 -5.92 11.16
N THR A 31 -12.66 -5.09 12.19
CA THR A 31 -11.48 -4.29 12.55
C THR A 31 -10.31 -5.20 12.92
N GLN A 32 -10.56 -6.25 13.71
CA GLN A 32 -9.55 -7.26 14.05
C GLN A 32 -9.02 -7.99 12.82
N LEU A 33 -9.88 -8.36 11.87
CA LEU A 33 -9.47 -8.96 10.61
C LEU A 33 -8.62 -8.01 9.76
N LEU A 34 -9.03 -6.77 9.59
CA LEU A 34 -8.30 -5.77 8.81
C LEU A 34 -6.96 -5.41 9.46
N GLN A 35 -6.90 -5.31 10.78
CA GLN A 35 -5.66 -5.12 11.54
C GLN A 35 -4.76 -6.35 11.52
N ALA A 36 -5.30 -7.56 11.46
CA ALA A 36 -4.52 -8.78 11.28
C ALA A 36 -3.81 -8.83 9.93
N TYR A 37 -4.39 -8.21 8.89
CA TYR A 37 -3.74 -8.06 7.59
C TYR A 37 -2.68 -6.94 7.56
N GLN A 38 -2.90 -5.86 8.31
CA GLN A 38 -1.97 -4.71 8.36
C GLN A 38 -1.91 -4.14 9.78
N PRO A 39 -1.15 -4.78 10.68
CA PRO A 39 -1.08 -4.38 12.09
C PRO A 39 -0.44 -3.01 12.33
N SER A 40 0.37 -2.54 11.39
CA SER A 40 1.06 -1.23 11.49
C SER A 40 0.29 -0.07 10.84
N PHE A 41 -0.90 -0.32 10.28
CA PHE A 41 -1.71 0.75 9.69
C PHE A 41 -2.42 1.56 10.78
N THR A 42 -2.17 2.87 10.80
CA THR A 42 -2.92 3.83 11.63
C THR A 42 -3.89 4.60 10.74
N PRO A 43 -5.21 4.44 10.93
CA PRO A 43 -6.19 5.16 10.13
C PRO A 43 -6.12 6.66 10.43
N VAL A 44 -5.99 7.46 9.38
CA VAL A 44 -6.01 8.92 9.47
C VAL A 44 -7.25 9.44 8.75
N LEU A 45 -8.07 10.21 9.45
CA LEU A 45 -9.27 10.81 8.88
C LEU A 45 -8.88 12.02 8.02
N SER A 46 -8.99 11.87 6.70
CA SER A 46 -8.86 12.98 5.75
C SER A 46 -10.23 13.60 5.51
N LEU A 47 -10.44 14.83 5.98
CA LEU A 47 -11.72 15.55 5.80
C LEU A 47 -12.11 15.74 4.34
N SER A 48 -11.14 15.95 3.45
CA SER A 48 -11.38 16.09 2.01
C SER A 48 -11.85 14.76 1.40
N ALA A 49 -11.19 13.65 1.70
CA ALA A 49 -11.57 12.32 1.23
C ALA A 49 -12.96 11.93 1.75
N PHE A 50 -13.23 12.19 3.05
CA PHE A 50 -14.53 11.96 3.65
C PHE A 50 -15.63 12.79 2.97
N GLY A 51 -15.39 14.09 2.73
CA GLY A 51 -16.33 14.97 2.05
C GLY A 51 -16.68 14.50 0.63
N VAL A 52 -15.68 14.06 -0.15
CA VAL A 52 -15.92 13.51 -1.51
C VAL A 52 -16.70 12.21 -1.45
N ALA A 53 -16.37 11.30 -0.52
CA ALA A 53 -17.10 10.05 -0.34
C ALA A 53 -18.57 10.29 0.05
N LEU A 54 -18.82 11.21 0.99
CA LEU A 54 -20.16 11.59 1.42
C LEU A 54 -20.96 12.22 0.26
N PHE A 55 -20.37 13.15 -0.47
CA PHE A 55 -20.98 13.78 -1.64
C PHE A 55 -21.38 12.76 -2.71
N ALA A 56 -20.47 11.82 -3.06
CA ALA A 56 -20.78 10.76 -4.01
C ALA A 56 -21.92 9.85 -3.53
N THR A 57 -21.96 9.56 -2.23
CA THR A 57 -23.05 8.75 -1.63
C THR A 57 -24.39 9.49 -1.69
N LEU A 58 -24.42 10.78 -1.40
CA LEU A 58 -25.64 11.61 -1.50
C LEU A 58 -26.13 11.70 -2.95
N LEU A 59 -25.21 11.89 -3.91
CA LEU A 59 -25.56 11.85 -5.34
C LEU A 59 -26.19 10.52 -5.74
N TRP A 60 -25.66 9.40 -5.25
CA TRP A 60 -26.22 8.07 -5.49
C TRP A 60 -27.65 7.97 -4.96
N ILE A 61 -27.89 8.40 -3.72
CA ILE A 61 -29.23 8.39 -3.12
C ILE A 61 -30.22 9.23 -3.95
N VAL A 62 -29.82 10.43 -4.33
CA VAL A 62 -30.66 11.33 -5.17
C VAL A 62 -30.94 10.68 -6.53
N LEU A 63 -29.93 10.06 -7.16
CA LEU A 63 -30.08 9.38 -8.42
C LEU A 63 -31.09 8.21 -8.31
N VAL A 64 -30.96 7.38 -7.29
CA VAL A 64 -31.88 6.26 -7.03
C VAL A 64 -33.33 6.73 -6.89
N TRP A 65 -33.55 7.89 -6.23
CA TRP A 65 -34.89 8.45 -6.04
C TRP A 65 -35.45 9.09 -7.30
N ARG A 66 -34.59 9.74 -8.12
CA ARG A 66 -35.04 10.51 -9.30
C ARG A 66 -35.13 9.71 -10.59
N VAL A 67 -34.36 8.65 -10.73
CA VAL A 67 -34.37 7.84 -11.98
C VAL A 67 -35.67 7.05 -12.09
N GLY A 68 -36.59 7.56 -12.90
CA GLY A 68 -37.85 6.90 -13.24
C GLY A 68 -37.67 5.59 -13.98
N ARG A 69 -38.79 4.89 -14.24
CA ARG A 69 -38.81 3.64 -15.04
C ARG A 69 -38.57 3.96 -16.52
N SER A 70 -37.35 3.78 -16.99
CA SER A 70 -36.98 3.93 -18.40
C SER A 70 -36.05 2.79 -18.83
N MET A 71 -35.97 2.49 -20.14
CA MET A 71 -35.05 1.50 -20.70
C MET A 71 -33.57 1.81 -20.39
N ARG A 72 -33.22 3.09 -20.22
CA ARG A 72 -31.85 3.55 -19.92
C ARG A 72 -31.47 3.40 -18.45
N ARG A 73 -32.42 3.11 -17.59
CA ARG A 73 -32.22 3.03 -16.14
C ARG A 73 -31.14 2.00 -15.73
N ALA A 74 -31.12 0.85 -16.40
CA ALA A 74 -30.12 -0.18 -16.10
C ALA A 74 -28.71 0.32 -16.32
N VAL A 75 -28.45 0.93 -17.49
CA VAL A 75 -27.10 1.46 -17.85
C VAL A 75 -26.69 2.59 -16.91
N VAL A 76 -27.60 3.52 -16.61
CA VAL A 76 -27.32 4.64 -15.71
C VAL A 76 -27.00 4.14 -14.30
N ASN A 77 -27.79 3.21 -13.76
CA ASN A 77 -27.54 2.64 -12.44
C ASN A 77 -26.20 1.87 -12.36
N TRP A 78 -25.85 1.13 -13.41
CA TRP A 78 -24.56 0.44 -13.47
C TRP A 78 -23.40 1.44 -13.52
N ALA A 79 -23.46 2.42 -14.40
CA ALA A 79 -22.40 3.41 -14.54
C ALA A 79 -22.21 4.21 -13.25
N ALA A 80 -23.31 4.72 -12.67
CA ALA A 80 -23.27 5.50 -11.43
C ALA A 80 -22.85 4.63 -10.23
N GLY A 81 -23.33 3.38 -10.15
CA GLY A 81 -22.94 2.45 -9.11
C GLY A 81 -21.45 2.10 -9.13
N MET A 82 -20.90 1.81 -10.32
CA MET A 82 -19.45 1.59 -10.48
C MET A 82 -18.65 2.83 -10.09
N THR A 83 -19.10 4.02 -10.52
CA THR A 83 -18.46 5.28 -10.15
C THR A 83 -18.47 5.50 -8.63
N LEU A 84 -19.61 5.23 -7.97
CA LEU A 84 -19.71 5.30 -6.52
C LEU A 84 -18.71 4.39 -5.83
N ILE A 85 -18.71 3.08 -6.16
CA ILE A 85 -17.83 2.10 -5.53
C ILE A 85 -16.36 2.47 -5.74
N TRP A 86 -16.00 2.87 -6.97
CA TRP A 86 -14.64 3.32 -7.27
C TRP A 86 -14.24 4.57 -6.48
N THR A 87 -15.15 5.55 -6.38
CA THR A 87 -14.91 6.76 -5.60
C THR A 87 -14.71 6.43 -4.12
N LEU A 88 -15.57 5.59 -3.52
CA LEU A 88 -15.43 5.16 -2.13
C LEU A 88 -14.11 4.41 -1.90
N ALA A 89 -13.75 3.49 -2.81
CA ALA A 89 -12.50 2.75 -2.71
C ALA A 89 -11.28 3.68 -2.78
N MET A 90 -11.26 4.65 -3.71
CA MET A 90 -10.13 5.55 -3.89
C MET A 90 -10.05 6.67 -2.85
N THR A 91 -11.17 7.07 -2.22
CA THR A 91 -11.14 8.10 -1.20
C THR A 91 -10.92 7.55 0.21
N LEU A 92 -11.65 6.50 0.57
CA LEU A 92 -11.65 5.96 1.93
C LEU A 92 -10.58 4.86 2.13
N TRP A 93 -10.41 3.98 1.15
CA TRP A 93 -9.58 2.78 1.28
C TRP A 93 -8.17 2.89 0.68
N LEU A 94 -7.93 3.91 -0.15
CA LEU A 94 -6.61 4.08 -0.77
C LEU A 94 -5.46 4.16 0.25
N PRO A 95 -5.56 4.89 1.38
CA PRO A 95 -4.48 4.92 2.37
C PRO A 95 -4.16 3.54 2.96
N TRP A 96 -5.20 2.73 3.19
CA TRP A 96 -5.03 1.35 3.67
C TRP A 96 -4.40 0.45 2.60
N LEU A 97 -4.87 0.52 1.36
CA LEU A 97 -4.30 -0.22 0.23
C LEU A 97 -2.85 0.19 -0.05
N ASP A 98 -2.57 1.48 -0.02
CA ASP A 98 -1.23 2.02 -0.27
C ASP A 98 -0.25 1.61 0.84
N SER A 99 -0.66 1.64 2.10
CA SER A 99 0.21 1.24 3.22
C SER A 99 0.73 -0.18 3.09
N GLY A 100 -0.10 -1.13 2.61
CA GLY A 100 0.30 -2.53 2.43
C GLY A 100 1.06 -2.82 1.13
N LYS A 101 0.98 -1.94 0.13
CA LYS A 101 1.58 -2.16 -1.20
C LYS A 101 2.76 -1.24 -1.49
N SER A 102 2.85 -0.10 -0.80
CA SER A 102 3.85 0.93 -1.06
C SER A 102 5.24 0.55 -0.53
N TYR A 103 6.24 0.83 -1.34
CA TYR A 103 7.65 0.76 -0.94
C TYR A 103 8.13 2.01 -0.20
N ARG A 104 7.29 3.04 -0.08
CA ARG A 104 7.67 4.36 0.46
C ARG A 104 8.31 4.26 1.84
N ASN A 105 7.63 3.62 2.79
CA ASN A 105 8.10 3.52 4.16
C ASN A 105 9.43 2.75 4.26
N MET A 106 9.56 1.67 3.49
CA MET A 106 10.77 0.87 3.44
C MET A 106 11.92 1.65 2.80
N ALA A 107 11.68 2.33 1.67
CA ALA A 107 12.69 3.13 0.98
C ALA A 107 13.18 4.31 1.85
N THR A 108 12.27 5.02 2.54
CA THR A 108 12.62 6.10 3.48
C THR A 108 13.39 5.58 4.70
N ALA A 109 13.03 4.39 5.20
CA ALA A 109 13.77 3.77 6.30
C ALA A 109 15.18 3.33 5.88
N LEU A 110 15.32 2.82 4.65
CA LEU A 110 16.61 2.49 4.06
C LEU A 110 17.48 3.75 3.89
N GLU A 111 16.91 4.82 3.32
CA GLU A 111 17.61 6.10 3.15
C GLU A 111 18.19 6.63 4.47
N LYS A 112 17.39 6.60 5.55
CA LYS A 112 17.83 7.01 6.89
C LYS A 112 18.90 6.11 7.51
N ALA A 113 19.00 4.88 7.05
CA ALA A 113 19.99 3.91 7.53
C ALA A 113 21.30 3.94 6.72
N LEU A 114 21.34 4.69 5.61
CA LEU A 114 22.54 4.87 4.83
C LEU A 114 23.56 5.71 5.61
N PRO A 115 24.85 5.37 5.58
CA PRO A 115 25.90 6.23 6.11
C PRO A 115 26.01 7.54 5.32
N ASP A 116 26.44 8.63 5.98
CA ASP A 116 26.60 9.94 5.33
C ASP A 116 27.58 9.91 4.13
N HIS A 117 28.57 9.02 4.18
CA HIS A 117 29.54 8.83 3.11
C HIS A 117 29.64 7.35 2.71
N TYR A 118 29.38 7.07 1.44
CA TYR A 118 29.60 5.77 0.80
C TYR A 118 29.92 5.96 -0.68
N VAL A 119 30.63 5.01 -1.27
CA VAL A 119 31.04 5.07 -2.68
C VAL A 119 29.88 4.65 -3.59
N CYS A 120 29.30 3.48 -3.34
CA CYS A 120 28.15 2.96 -4.07
C CYS A 120 27.47 1.82 -3.30
N ILE A 121 26.24 1.51 -3.72
CA ILE A 121 25.44 0.40 -3.19
C ILE A 121 25.34 -0.67 -4.27
N ARG A 122 25.95 -1.83 -4.05
CA ARG A 122 25.79 -2.99 -4.92
C ARG A 122 24.47 -3.68 -4.67
N ARG A 123 23.72 -4.00 -5.72
CA ARG A 123 22.47 -4.74 -5.61
C ARG A 123 22.67 -6.26 -5.77
N GLU A 124 21.92 -7.05 -5.01
CA GLU A 124 21.83 -8.50 -5.18
C GLU A 124 20.39 -8.96 -5.07
N ASN A 125 19.97 -9.76 -6.04
CA ASN A 125 18.61 -10.29 -6.17
C ASN A 125 17.52 -9.22 -6.23
N LEU A 126 17.86 -7.98 -6.56
CA LEU A 126 16.94 -6.86 -6.65
C LEU A 126 16.44 -6.69 -8.09
N GLY A 127 15.14 -6.74 -8.30
CA GLY A 127 14.51 -6.50 -9.59
C GLY A 127 14.58 -5.03 -10.02
N ASP A 128 14.40 -4.76 -11.31
CA ASP A 128 14.45 -3.37 -11.82
C ASP A 128 13.28 -2.52 -11.33
N GLY A 129 12.10 -3.12 -11.09
CA GLY A 129 10.95 -2.42 -10.50
C GLY A 129 11.24 -1.96 -9.07
N GLN A 130 11.83 -2.81 -8.23
CA GLN A 130 12.21 -2.45 -6.86
C GLN A 130 13.29 -1.38 -6.84
N ARG A 131 14.28 -1.46 -7.74
CA ARG A 131 15.29 -0.42 -7.92
C ARG A 131 14.67 0.94 -8.23
N ALA A 132 13.72 0.97 -9.18
CA ALA A 132 13.03 2.20 -9.55
C ALA A 132 12.25 2.79 -8.36
N MET A 133 11.58 1.94 -7.56
CA MET A 133 10.86 2.38 -6.37
C MET A 133 11.78 2.90 -5.27
N LEU A 134 12.94 2.25 -5.04
CA LEU A 134 13.95 2.73 -4.09
C LEU A 134 14.54 4.08 -4.49
N HIS A 135 14.80 4.26 -5.79
CA HIS A 135 15.26 5.55 -6.30
C HIS A 135 14.18 6.63 -6.18
N TYR A 136 12.93 6.31 -6.55
CA TYR A 136 11.82 7.28 -6.55
C TYR A 136 11.43 7.74 -5.14
N PHE A 137 11.33 6.83 -4.17
CA PHE A 137 10.85 7.14 -2.82
C PHE A 137 11.94 7.47 -1.80
N GLY A 138 13.16 6.98 -1.99
CA GLY A 138 14.26 7.13 -1.02
C GLY A 138 15.53 7.68 -1.65
N ASN A 139 15.50 8.11 -2.90
CA ASN A 139 16.68 8.59 -3.64
C ASN A 139 17.89 7.63 -3.56
N VAL A 140 17.61 6.33 -3.34
CA VAL A 140 18.64 5.29 -3.19
C VAL A 140 19.05 4.76 -4.55
N LEU A 141 20.24 5.15 -4.99
CA LEU A 141 20.83 4.69 -6.25
C LEU A 141 21.62 3.40 -6.02
N THR A 142 21.28 2.37 -6.77
CA THR A 142 21.99 1.08 -6.71
C THR A 142 22.74 0.82 -7.99
N GLU A 143 23.96 0.29 -7.85
CA GLU A 143 24.85 -0.03 -8.97
C GLU A 143 24.57 -1.43 -9.50
N VAL A 144 24.56 -1.56 -10.83
CA VAL A 144 24.35 -2.83 -11.55
C VAL A 144 25.66 -3.50 -11.90
N ASP A 145 26.71 -2.69 -12.16
CA ASP A 145 27.98 -3.22 -12.60
C ASP A 145 28.70 -3.96 -11.46
N ALA A 146 28.82 -5.29 -11.65
CA ALA A 146 29.51 -6.15 -10.71
C ALA A 146 31.02 -5.84 -10.58
N ARG A 147 31.59 -5.09 -11.51
CA ARG A 147 33.03 -4.74 -11.51
C ARG A 147 33.37 -3.58 -10.59
N LYS A 148 32.36 -2.72 -10.30
CA LYS A 148 32.56 -1.62 -9.35
C LYS A 148 32.73 -2.15 -7.93
N ARG A 149 33.73 -1.64 -7.23
CA ARG A 149 33.95 -1.93 -5.82
C ARG A 149 33.11 -1.02 -4.97
N CYS A 150 31.96 -1.50 -4.55
CA CYS A 150 31.08 -0.80 -3.64
C CYS A 150 31.38 -1.19 -2.19
N ASP A 151 31.20 -0.24 -1.29
CA ASP A 151 31.33 -0.40 0.16
C ASP A 151 30.03 -0.80 0.84
N LEU A 152 28.92 -0.64 0.13
CA LEU A 152 27.60 -1.09 0.57
C LEU A 152 27.03 -2.17 -0.36
N ARG A 153 26.23 -3.07 0.22
CA ARG A 153 25.57 -4.17 -0.49
C ARG A 153 24.13 -4.29 -0.01
N LEU A 154 23.17 -4.12 -0.92
CA LEU A 154 21.75 -4.30 -0.66
C LEU A 154 21.29 -5.64 -1.24
N VAL A 155 20.83 -6.52 -0.39
CA VAL A 155 20.40 -7.87 -0.74
C VAL A 155 18.91 -8.00 -0.51
N GLN A 156 18.16 -8.45 -1.52
CA GLN A 156 16.80 -8.89 -1.36
C GLN A 156 16.79 -10.41 -1.15
N GLY A 157 16.10 -10.87 -0.13
CA GLY A 157 15.96 -12.29 0.15
C GLY A 157 14.61 -12.63 0.77
N HIS A 158 14.31 -13.90 0.85
CA HIS A 158 13.16 -14.39 1.60
C HIS A 158 13.42 -14.30 3.11
N LYS A 159 12.42 -14.05 3.94
CA LYS A 159 12.54 -13.94 5.41
C LYS A 159 13.20 -15.16 6.05
N LEU A 160 13.06 -16.33 5.44
CA LEU A 160 13.67 -17.59 5.87
C LEU A 160 15.08 -17.84 5.29
N SER A 161 15.54 -17.02 4.32
CA SER A 161 16.90 -17.18 3.79
C SER A 161 17.89 -16.80 4.89
N LYS A 162 18.81 -17.73 5.19
CA LYS A 162 19.90 -17.46 6.15
C LYS A 162 20.60 -16.18 5.75
N PRO A 163 20.88 -15.26 6.70
CA PRO A 163 21.75 -14.12 6.40
C PRO A 163 23.06 -14.66 5.81
N LEU A 164 23.66 -13.90 4.92
CA LEU A 164 24.98 -14.22 4.37
C LEU A 164 25.98 -14.40 5.52
N GLN A 165 26.10 -15.64 6.01
CA GLN A 165 26.91 -15.96 7.18
C GLN A 165 28.40 -16.12 6.86
N ASN A 166 28.79 -16.05 5.57
CA ASN A 166 30.12 -16.52 5.16
C ASN A 166 31.06 -15.45 4.60
N GLU A 167 30.72 -14.16 4.72
CA GLU A 167 31.69 -13.13 4.36
C GLU A 167 32.11 -12.36 5.63
N ALA A 168 33.19 -12.77 6.27
CA ALA A 168 33.82 -12.13 7.42
C ALA A 168 34.19 -10.63 7.22
N ARG A 169 33.83 -10.06 6.07
CA ARG A 169 34.10 -8.67 5.66
C ARG A 169 32.85 -7.80 5.58
N TRP A 170 31.65 -8.33 5.88
CA TRP A 170 30.40 -7.59 5.73
C TRP A 170 29.60 -7.57 7.03
N GLN A 171 29.29 -6.38 7.50
CA GLN A 171 28.45 -6.16 8.68
C GLN A 171 27.05 -5.74 8.25
N LYS A 172 26.03 -6.43 8.74
CA LYS A 172 24.64 -6.00 8.54
C LYS A 172 24.37 -4.74 9.34
N ILE A 173 24.00 -3.63 8.68
CA ILE A 173 23.72 -2.35 9.30
C ILE A 173 22.23 -2.03 9.32
N TRP A 174 21.43 -2.64 8.43
CA TRP A 174 19.99 -2.42 8.39
C TRP A 174 19.27 -3.64 7.81
N GLU A 175 18.02 -3.81 8.26
CA GLU A 175 17.12 -4.84 7.77
C GLU A 175 15.69 -4.27 7.76
N GLY A 176 14.97 -4.48 6.66
CA GLY A 176 13.60 -4.02 6.50
C GLY A 176 12.85 -4.83 5.47
N SER A 177 11.53 -4.71 5.50
CA SER A 177 10.62 -5.31 4.53
C SER A 177 9.58 -4.28 4.12
N ARG A 178 8.91 -4.52 3.00
CA ARG A 178 7.67 -3.82 2.73
C ARG A 178 6.69 -4.13 3.86
N MET A 179 5.90 -3.17 4.29
CA MET A 179 4.94 -3.35 5.39
C MET A 179 4.14 -4.64 5.18
N ASP A 180 4.19 -5.50 6.21
CA ASP A 180 3.46 -6.76 6.31
C ASP A 180 3.73 -7.82 5.21
N ASP A 181 4.72 -7.61 4.33
CA ASP A 181 5.16 -8.65 3.42
C ASP A 181 6.18 -9.58 4.09
N LYS A 182 5.69 -10.77 4.44
CA LYS A 182 6.53 -11.81 5.08
C LYS A 182 7.53 -12.46 4.10
N ASN A 183 7.36 -12.23 2.81
CA ASN A 183 8.13 -12.91 1.77
C ASN A 183 9.28 -12.05 1.22
N GLU A 184 9.18 -10.72 1.33
CA GLU A 184 10.23 -9.81 0.88
C GLU A 184 11.00 -9.22 2.06
N GLN A 185 12.29 -9.45 2.12
CA GLN A 185 13.17 -8.87 3.12
C GLN A 185 14.39 -8.26 2.45
N TYR A 186 14.73 -7.05 2.86
CA TYR A 186 15.86 -6.29 2.38
C TYR A 186 16.88 -6.17 3.50
N ARG A 187 18.15 -6.41 3.18
CA ARG A 187 19.27 -6.30 4.14
C ARG A 187 20.35 -5.45 3.54
N LEU A 188 20.79 -4.45 4.28
CA LEU A 188 21.93 -3.61 3.91
C LEU A 188 23.16 -4.03 4.71
N TYR A 189 24.23 -4.28 3.99
CA TYR A 189 25.51 -4.62 4.57
C TYR A 189 26.56 -3.56 4.23
N LYS A 190 27.43 -3.28 5.18
CA LYS A 190 28.59 -2.42 5.03
C LYS A 190 29.85 -3.29 5.07
N LYS A 191 30.81 -2.97 4.21
CA LYS A 191 32.13 -3.63 4.21
C LYS A 191 32.94 -3.15 5.41
N LEU A 192 33.56 -4.08 6.13
CA LEU A 192 34.47 -3.81 7.25
C LEU A 192 35.84 -3.43 6.75
#